data_08e788a44a7d5a4663740fd51b39a968
#
_entry.id   08e788a44a7d5a4663740fd51b39a968
#
_cell.length_a   1.000
_cell.length_b   1.000
_cell.length_c   1.000
_cell.angle_alpha   90.00
_cell.angle_beta   90.00
_cell.angle_gamma   90.00
#
_symmetry.space_group_name_H-M   'P 1'
#
loop_
_entity.id
_entity.type
_entity.pdbx_description
1 polymer ?
#
loop_
_entity_poly.entity_id
_entity_poly.type
_entity_poly.pdbx_seq_one_letter_code
_entity_poly.pdbx_strand_id
1 'polypeptide(L)'
;MTTEELQRRELEDSRALWETCFPNESPEFLDLYFREKYSPSVNLIHYIDGRPAAVMQLLPYRLRCLGQTVNAGYVSGLCTHPDFRGKGLAKLLLDKAHRRLHAQGAVFSMLIPGSDDLRRFYTKPSHGAYATISYR
;
A
#
# COMPACT_ATOMS: atom_id res chain seq x y z
N MET A 1 25.67 -2.02 5.29
CA MET A 1 24.68 -2.66 4.42
C MET A 1 24.65 -1.92 3.09
N THR A 2 24.79 -2.63 2.00
CA THR A 2 24.68 -2.04 0.67
C THR A 2 23.23 -1.75 0.31
N THR A 3 23.02 -0.91 -0.71
CA THR A 3 21.68 -0.64 -1.23
C THR A 3 20.98 -1.92 -1.69
N GLU A 4 21.72 -2.81 -2.36
CA GLU A 4 21.18 -4.08 -2.84
C GLU A 4 20.76 -4.99 -1.69
N GLU A 5 21.54 -5.05 -0.62
CA GLU A 5 21.20 -5.84 0.57
C GLU A 5 19.97 -5.28 1.26
N LEU A 6 19.87 -3.96 1.37
CA LEU A 6 18.70 -3.30 1.95
C LEU A 6 17.45 -3.59 1.13
N GLN A 7 17.52 -3.47 -0.19
CA GLN A 7 16.38 -3.73 -1.07
C GLN A 7 15.93 -5.18 -1.00
N ARG A 8 16.88 -6.12 -0.91
CA ARG A 8 16.54 -7.54 -0.74
C ARG A 8 15.83 -7.78 0.57
N ARG A 9 16.33 -7.20 1.67
CA ARG A 9 15.70 -7.32 2.98
C ARG A 9 14.28 -6.76 2.96
N GLU A 10 14.09 -5.58 2.38
CA GLU A 10 12.78 -4.96 2.29
C GLU A 10 11.80 -5.80 1.46
N LEU A 11 12.27 -6.41 0.39
CA LEU A 11 11.45 -7.33 -0.42
C LEU A 11 11.01 -8.54 0.41
N GLU A 12 11.95 -9.17 1.09
CA GLU A 12 11.66 -10.35 1.92
C GLU A 12 10.71 -10.01 3.07
N ASP A 13 10.94 -8.90 3.74
CA ASP A 13 10.10 -8.44 4.85
C ASP A 13 8.70 -8.05 4.38
N SER A 14 8.58 -7.40 3.22
CA SER A 14 7.29 -7.04 2.64
C SER A 14 6.49 -8.28 2.27
N ARG A 15 7.12 -9.27 1.67
CA ARG A 15 6.47 -10.53 1.34
C ARG A 15 6.02 -11.27 2.62
N ALA A 16 6.87 -11.29 3.65
CA ALA A 16 6.52 -11.91 4.93
C ALA A 16 5.31 -11.25 5.58
N LEU A 17 5.18 -9.93 5.48
CA LEU A 17 4.00 -9.22 5.97
C LEU A 17 2.75 -9.61 5.17
N TRP A 18 2.85 -9.75 3.86
CA TRP A 18 1.74 -10.23 3.04
C TRP A 18 1.31 -11.64 3.45
N GLU A 19 2.25 -12.53 3.67
CA GLU A 19 1.95 -13.91 4.09
C GLU A 19 1.23 -13.93 5.44
N THR A 20 1.63 -13.06 6.35
CA THR A 20 1.01 -12.95 7.68
C THR A 20 -0.38 -12.32 7.61
N CYS A 21 -0.54 -11.23 6.86
CA CYS A 21 -1.77 -10.45 6.84
C CYS A 21 -2.82 -11.00 5.87
N PHE A 22 -2.37 -11.68 4.81
CA PHE A 22 -3.24 -12.23 3.77
C PHE A 22 -3.00 -13.73 3.60
N PRO A 23 -3.34 -14.54 4.63
CA PRO A 23 -2.99 -15.97 4.65
C PRO A 23 -3.72 -16.80 3.59
N ASN A 24 -4.78 -16.24 2.98
CA ASN A 24 -5.55 -16.93 1.94
C ASN A 24 -4.95 -16.76 0.53
N GLU A 25 -3.93 -15.91 0.38
CA GLU A 25 -3.27 -15.75 -0.90
C GLU A 25 -2.33 -16.93 -1.17
N SER A 26 -2.40 -17.47 -2.40
CA SER A 26 -1.56 -18.61 -2.76
C SER A 26 -0.10 -18.20 -2.95
N PRO A 27 0.85 -19.15 -2.75
CA PRO A 27 2.26 -18.88 -3.06
C PRO A 27 2.49 -18.46 -4.50
N GLU A 28 1.72 -19.02 -5.44
CA GLU A 28 1.81 -18.71 -6.87
C GLU A 28 1.40 -17.26 -7.13
N PHE A 29 0.34 -16.79 -6.47
CA PHE A 29 -0.08 -15.39 -6.56
C PHE A 29 0.99 -14.46 -6.00
N LEU A 30 1.56 -14.80 -4.83
CA LEU A 30 2.60 -13.98 -4.22
C LEU A 30 3.85 -13.92 -5.09
N ASP A 31 4.25 -15.05 -5.69
CA ASP A 31 5.38 -15.08 -6.62
C ASP A 31 5.14 -14.15 -7.81
N LEU A 32 3.93 -14.18 -8.38
CA LEU A 32 3.56 -13.33 -9.50
C LEU A 32 3.55 -11.85 -9.08
N TYR A 33 2.90 -11.54 -7.97
CA TYR A 33 2.78 -10.16 -7.49
C TYR A 33 4.14 -9.53 -7.21
N PHE A 34 5.00 -10.23 -6.46
CA PHE A 34 6.31 -9.69 -6.08
C PHE A 34 7.30 -9.68 -7.23
N ARG A 35 7.05 -10.42 -8.31
CA ARG A 35 7.83 -10.33 -9.54
C ARG A 35 7.35 -9.21 -10.45
N GLU A 36 6.02 -9.06 -10.63
CA GLU A 36 5.44 -8.19 -11.67
C GLU A 36 5.03 -6.81 -11.15
N LYS A 37 4.55 -6.71 -9.91
CA LYS A 37 3.99 -5.46 -9.38
C LYS A 37 4.90 -4.78 -8.37
N TYR A 38 5.59 -5.54 -7.56
CA TYR A 38 6.50 -4.99 -6.57
C TYR A 38 7.75 -4.42 -7.25
N SER A 39 8.23 -3.28 -6.72
CA SER A 39 9.58 -2.78 -6.96
C SER A 39 9.99 -1.95 -5.74
N PRO A 40 11.28 -1.74 -5.52
CA PRO A 40 11.71 -0.88 -4.41
C PRO A 40 11.12 0.52 -4.45
N SER A 41 10.91 1.06 -5.66
CA SER A 41 10.40 2.43 -5.83
C SER A 41 8.94 2.61 -5.44
N VAL A 42 8.13 1.53 -5.45
CA VAL A 42 6.71 1.61 -5.09
C VAL A 42 6.45 1.15 -3.66
N ASN A 43 7.45 0.60 -2.98
CA ASN A 43 7.27 0.01 -1.65
C ASN A 43 7.39 1.06 -0.55
N LEU A 44 6.46 1.00 0.39
CA LEU A 44 6.49 1.78 1.63
C LEU A 44 6.41 0.80 2.79
N ILE A 45 7.49 0.63 3.52
CA ILE A 45 7.56 -0.28 4.66
C ILE A 45 8.01 0.47 5.90
N HIS A 46 7.41 0.14 7.03
CA HIS A 46 7.73 0.75 8.32
C HIS A 46 8.21 -0.32 9.29
N TYR A 47 9.33 -0.04 9.93
CA TYR A 47 9.94 -0.93 10.93
C TYR A 47 9.76 -0.34 12.33
N ILE A 48 9.56 -1.20 13.31
CA ILE A 48 9.58 -0.84 14.74
C ILE A 48 10.61 -1.75 15.39
N ASP A 49 11.64 -1.15 15.98
CA ASP A 49 12.74 -1.87 16.66
C ASP A 49 13.33 -2.99 15.76
N GLY A 50 13.52 -2.68 14.48
CA GLY A 50 14.10 -3.60 13.52
C GLY A 50 13.15 -4.68 13.00
N ARG A 51 11.89 -4.69 13.42
CA ARG A 51 10.88 -5.63 12.96
C ARG A 51 9.96 -4.99 11.92
N PRO A 52 9.66 -5.68 10.81
CA PRO A 52 8.69 -5.14 9.85
C PRO A 52 7.31 -5.06 10.49
N ALA A 53 6.74 -3.87 10.51
CA ALA A 53 5.49 -3.60 11.22
C ALA A 53 4.31 -3.35 10.29
N ALA A 54 4.51 -2.60 9.21
CA ALA A 54 3.46 -2.27 8.25
C ALA A 54 4.06 -2.04 6.87
N VAL A 55 3.27 -2.29 5.84
CA VAL A 55 3.72 -2.17 4.46
C VAL A 55 2.57 -1.80 3.54
N MET A 56 2.89 -1.15 2.44
CA MET A 56 2.01 -1.00 1.28
C MET A 56 2.85 -0.81 0.03
N GLN A 57 2.26 -1.08 -1.12
CA GLN A 57 2.83 -0.70 -2.40
C GLN A 57 1.94 0.37 -3.01
N LEU A 58 2.56 1.44 -3.50
CA LEU A 58 1.88 2.54 -4.15
C LEU A 58 2.12 2.42 -5.65
N LEU A 59 1.20 1.74 -6.34
CA LEU A 59 1.35 1.42 -7.74
C LEU A 59 0.92 2.58 -8.62
N PRO A 60 1.74 2.97 -9.62
CA PRO A 60 1.39 4.07 -10.50
C PRO A 60 0.35 3.62 -11.54
N TYR A 61 -0.66 4.46 -11.75
CA TYR A 61 -1.69 4.27 -12.76
C TYR A 61 -1.94 5.56 -13.50
N ARG A 62 -2.49 5.44 -14.70
CA ARG A 62 -2.96 6.57 -15.49
C ARG A 62 -4.45 6.37 -15.73
N LEU A 63 -5.22 7.40 -15.39
CA LEU A 63 -6.67 7.37 -15.53
C LEU A 63 -7.12 8.37 -16.56
N ARG A 64 -8.12 8.00 -17.37
CA ARG A 64 -8.85 8.97 -18.18
C ARG A 64 -9.97 9.56 -17.34
N CYS A 65 -9.95 10.86 -17.19
CA CYS A 65 -10.95 11.59 -16.42
C CYS A 65 -11.33 12.86 -17.15
N LEU A 66 -12.61 12.99 -17.48
CA LEU A 66 -13.15 14.16 -18.20
C LEU A 66 -12.36 14.47 -19.48
N GLY A 67 -12.03 13.45 -20.24
CA GLY A 67 -11.31 13.58 -21.51
C GLY A 67 -9.81 13.80 -21.37
N GLN A 68 -9.27 13.81 -20.15
CA GLN A 68 -7.85 13.98 -19.89
C GLN A 68 -7.26 12.72 -19.25
N THR A 69 -5.97 12.50 -19.49
CA THR A 69 -5.22 11.45 -18.81
C THR A 69 -4.50 12.06 -17.62
N VAL A 70 -4.76 11.52 -16.43
CA VAL A 70 -4.15 11.99 -15.18
C VAL A 70 -3.40 10.87 -14.50
N ASN A 71 -2.37 11.22 -13.73
CA ASN A 71 -1.63 10.26 -12.92
C ASN A 71 -2.38 9.99 -11.62
N ALA A 72 -2.35 8.72 -11.21
CA ALA A 72 -2.99 8.26 -9.98
C ALA A 72 -2.12 7.22 -9.30
N GLY A 73 -2.35 6.99 -8.02
CA GLY A 73 -1.71 5.93 -7.26
C GLY A 73 -2.73 4.94 -6.75
N TYR A 74 -2.43 3.65 -6.87
CA TYR A 74 -3.24 2.59 -6.31
C TYR A 74 -2.56 2.04 -5.07
N VAL A 75 -3.27 2.12 -3.93
CA VAL A 75 -2.79 1.59 -2.65
C VAL A 75 -3.04 0.08 -2.64
N SER A 76 -1.98 -0.68 -2.70
CA SER A 76 -2.02 -2.14 -2.77
C SER A 76 -1.35 -2.75 -1.54
N GLY A 77 -1.95 -3.79 -0.99
CA GLY A 77 -1.33 -4.59 0.07
C GLY A 77 -1.10 -3.86 1.38
N LEU A 78 -1.86 -2.80 1.65
CA LEU A 78 -1.72 -2.08 2.92
C LEU A 78 -2.10 -3.00 4.07
N CYS A 79 -1.14 -3.30 4.93
CA CYS A 79 -1.37 -4.16 6.07
C CYS A 79 -0.42 -3.85 7.22
N THR A 80 -0.86 -4.20 8.42
CA THR A 80 -0.10 -4.04 9.65
C THR A 80 0.03 -5.40 10.32
N HIS A 81 1.24 -5.76 10.71
CA HIS A 81 1.49 -6.98 11.47
C HIS A 81 0.62 -6.99 12.73
N PRO A 82 0.01 -8.14 13.10
CA PRO A 82 -0.87 -8.20 14.28
C PRO A 82 -0.28 -7.65 15.56
N ASP A 83 1.03 -7.82 15.78
CA ASP A 83 1.71 -7.33 16.98
C ASP A 83 1.77 -5.81 17.08
N PHE A 84 1.54 -5.11 15.97
CA PHE A 84 1.71 -3.65 15.89
C PHE A 84 0.42 -2.91 15.52
N ARG A 85 -0.73 -3.60 15.56
CA ARG A 85 -2.02 -2.98 15.26
C ARG A 85 -2.43 -2.01 16.39
N GLY A 86 -3.26 -1.03 16.04
CA GLY A 86 -3.73 -0.04 16.99
C GLY A 86 -2.75 1.09 17.27
N LYS A 87 -1.68 1.22 16.50
CA LYS A 87 -0.65 2.26 16.67
C LYS A 87 -0.68 3.34 15.58
N GLY A 88 -1.69 3.32 14.70
CA GLY A 88 -1.82 4.32 13.65
C GLY A 88 -0.88 4.15 12.47
N LEU A 89 -0.34 2.95 12.24
CA LEU A 89 0.65 2.72 11.20
C LEU A 89 0.04 2.80 9.78
N ALA A 90 -1.20 2.34 9.61
CA ALA A 90 -1.89 2.46 8.32
C ALA A 90 -2.06 3.93 7.94
N LYS A 91 -2.47 4.76 8.88
CA LYS A 91 -2.59 6.21 8.65
C LYS A 91 -1.23 6.83 8.32
N LEU A 92 -0.19 6.43 9.04
CA LEU A 92 1.17 6.92 8.81
C LEU A 92 1.62 6.61 7.38
N LEU A 93 1.39 5.38 6.90
CA LEU A 93 1.75 4.99 5.53
C LEU A 93 0.90 5.71 4.49
N LEU A 94 -0.41 5.86 4.73
CA LEU A 94 -1.28 6.61 3.82
C LEU A 94 -0.85 8.08 3.72
N ASP A 95 -0.49 8.71 4.82
CA ASP A 95 -0.01 10.09 4.81
C ASP A 95 1.28 10.22 3.97
N LYS A 96 2.20 9.27 4.12
CA LYS A 96 3.41 9.22 3.30
C LYS A 96 3.10 9.03 1.84
N ALA A 97 2.18 8.12 1.51
CA ALA A 97 1.76 7.86 0.14
C ALA A 97 1.16 9.10 -0.50
N HIS A 98 0.27 9.80 0.21
CA HIS A 98 -0.36 11.00 -0.30
C HIS A 98 0.64 12.13 -0.53
N ARG A 99 1.62 12.30 0.35
CA ARG A 99 2.69 13.26 0.14
C ARG A 99 3.52 12.92 -1.10
N ARG A 100 3.84 11.64 -1.29
CA ARG A 100 4.58 11.17 -2.47
C ARG A 100 3.80 11.43 -3.75
N LEU A 101 2.50 11.10 -3.77
CA LEU A 101 1.64 11.34 -4.93
C LEU A 101 1.54 12.82 -5.26
N HIS A 102 1.38 13.66 -4.25
CA HIS A 102 1.35 15.11 -4.45
C HIS A 102 2.65 15.61 -5.09
N ALA A 103 3.79 15.15 -4.60
CA ALA A 103 5.09 15.54 -5.14
C ALA A 103 5.30 15.04 -6.58
N GLN A 104 4.65 13.94 -6.96
CA GLN A 104 4.73 13.39 -8.32
C GLN A 104 3.68 13.97 -9.27
N GLY A 105 2.85 14.89 -8.81
CA GLY A 105 1.79 15.49 -9.63
C GLY A 105 0.60 14.57 -9.86
N ALA A 106 0.43 13.53 -9.06
CA ALA A 106 -0.72 12.64 -9.17
C ALA A 106 -1.97 13.33 -8.62
N VAL A 107 -3.12 13.06 -9.25
CA VAL A 107 -4.39 13.71 -8.93
C VAL A 107 -5.24 12.86 -7.98
N PHE A 108 -5.16 11.53 -8.12
CA PHE A 108 -6.00 10.61 -7.35
C PHE A 108 -5.18 9.55 -6.64
N SER A 109 -5.67 9.14 -5.48
CA SER A 109 -5.29 7.91 -4.80
C SER A 109 -6.50 7.00 -4.79
N MET A 110 -6.30 5.71 -5.09
CA MET A 110 -7.36 4.72 -5.19
C MET A 110 -7.02 3.51 -4.34
N LEU A 111 -8.06 2.84 -3.84
CA LEU A 111 -7.89 1.54 -3.21
C LEU A 111 -9.20 0.75 -3.29
N ILE A 112 -9.09 -0.56 -3.11
CA ILE A 112 -10.23 -1.44 -2.97
C ILE A 112 -10.21 -1.97 -1.53
N PRO A 113 -11.19 -1.59 -0.69
CA PRO A 113 -11.21 -2.10 0.68
C PRO A 113 -11.58 -3.58 0.71
N GLY A 114 -10.92 -4.34 1.59
CA GLY A 114 -11.14 -5.77 1.71
C GLY A 114 -12.40 -6.14 2.48
N SER A 115 -13.05 -5.17 3.13
CA SER A 115 -14.26 -5.40 3.93
C SER A 115 -15.00 -4.08 4.14
N ASP A 116 -16.25 -4.16 4.61
CA ASP A 116 -17.03 -2.98 4.98
C ASP A 116 -16.40 -2.21 6.15
N ASP A 117 -15.79 -2.91 7.09
CA ASP A 117 -15.08 -2.26 8.21
C ASP A 117 -13.89 -1.44 7.70
N LEU A 118 -13.13 -1.98 6.74
CA LEU A 118 -12.03 -1.26 6.12
C LEU A 118 -12.53 -0.09 5.29
N ARG A 119 -13.66 -0.25 4.59
CA ARG A 119 -14.25 0.86 3.84
C ARG A 119 -14.61 2.02 4.78
N ARG A 120 -15.19 1.73 5.94
CA ARG A 120 -15.48 2.75 6.95
C ARG A 120 -14.20 3.40 7.49
N PHE A 121 -13.15 2.60 7.68
CA PHE A 121 -11.84 3.11 8.10
C PHE A 121 -11.30 4.15 7.11
N TYR A 122 -11.28 3.81 5.80
CA TYR A 122 -10.71 4.68 4.79
C TYR A 122 -11.53 5.95 4.54
N THR A 123 -12.85 5.91 4.75
CA THR A 123 -13.70 7.07 4.51
C THR A 123 -13.70 8.08 5.66
N LYS A 124 -13.08 7.75 6.79
CA LYS A 124 -12.95 8.72 7.89
C LYS A 124 -11.98 9.84 7.50
N PRO A 125 -12.34 11.13 7.76
CA PRO A 125 -11.45 12.25 7.44
C PRO A 125 -10.06 12.13 8.06
N SER A 126 -9.95 11.53 9.25
CA SER A 126 -8.68 11.35 9.95
C SER A 126 -7.81 10.24 9.36
N HIS A 127 -8.35 9.38 8.49
CA HIS A 127 -7.65 8.21 7.98
C HIS A 127 -7.40 8.22 6.48
N GLY A 128 -7.72 9.30 5.79
CA GLY A 128 -7.47 9.41 4.37
C GLY A 128 -8.58 10.07 3.59
N ALA A 129 -9.80 10.13 4.18
CA ALA A 129 -10.95 10.81 3.60
C ALA A 129 -11.32 10.33 2.18
N TYR A 130 -11.24 9.01 1.94
CA TYR A 130 -11.64 8.44 0.66
C TYR A 130 -13.16 8.53 0.48
N ALA A 131 -13.58 8.78 -0.75
CA ALA A 131 -14.98 8.70 -1.11
C ALA A 131 -15.25 7.35 -1.79
N THR A 132 -16.43 6.79 -1.53
CA THR A 132 -16.83 5.53 -2.14
C THR A 132 -17.38 5.80 -3.53
N ILE A 133 -16.88 5.05 -4.52
CA ILE A 133 -17.40 5.04 -5.88
C ILE A 133 -18.01 3.66 -6.12
N SER A 134 -19.28 3.63 -6.51
CA SER A 134 -19.93 2.39 -6.88
C SER A 134 -19.78 2.15 -8.37
N TYR A 135 -19.35 0.95 -8.74
CA TYR A 135 -19.20 0.52 -10.13
C TYR A 135 -20.40 -0.36 -10.51
N ARG A 136 -20.97 -0.09 -11.68
CA ARG A 136 -22.06 -0.87 -12.26
C ARG A 136 -21.66 -1.45 -13.61
#